data_f9a917916b029fde964c88e6f45b89d2
#
_entry.id   f9a917916b029fde964c88e6f45b89d2
#
_cell.length_a   1.000
_cell.length_b   1.000
_cell.length_c   1.000
_cell.angle_alpha   90.00
_cell.angle_beta   90.00
_cell.angle_gamma   90.00
#
_symmetry.space_group_name_H-M   'P 1'
#
loop_
_entity.id
_entity.type
_entity.pdbx_description
1 polymer ?
#
loop_
_entity_poly.entity_id
_entity_poly.type
_entity_poly.pdbx_seq_one_letter_code
_entity_poly.pdbx_strand_id
1 'polypeptide(L)'
;LIGLNGGTHKMRERYAEIDSKLLPMLSDNQECLSRINETIPKAGNIASYIQRNSQYPIYQNTDVMYFDEAVKGLETQLEDLAKAQKFIFMEYHAIEDAEAWHKIQKILEERVKVGVEVRIFYDDMGSIGFINTDFVKKMECVGIHCRVFNPFVPGLNLFLNNRDHRKITVIDGKVGFTGGYNLANEYFNYTHPYGQWKDTGIRLEGDAVQSLTVTFLEMWNAVSDKDANDPDFGKYIFHYDYKAQQTGFIQPYADSPMDNEQVGEEVYISMINKAEKYCWFMTPYLIITDEMTHALCLAAKRGVDVRIITPGIPDKKFIYNITRSFYHGLVKHGVRVYEWTPGFCHAKMSVVDDCMATCGTINLDYRSLYHHFENGCFMID
;
A
#
# COMPACT_ATOMS: atom_id res chain seq x y z
N LEU A 1 -8.55 -31.02 5.37
CA LEU A 1 -8.75 -29.56 5.34
C LEU A 1 -8.13 -28.85 6.53
N ILE A 2 -8.22 -29.41 7.75
CA ILE A 2 -7.69 -28.77 8.99
C ILE A 2 -6.18 -28.54 8.92
N GLY A 3 -5.42 -29.47 8.34
CA GLY A 3 -3.95 -29.34 8.19
C GLY A 3 -3.51 -28.33 7.12
N LEU A 4 -4.37 -27.99 6.15
CA LEU A 4 -4.05 -27.07 5.06
C LEU A 4 -4.11 -25.59 5.50
N ASN A 5 -4.81 -25.26 6.58
CA ASN A 5 -4.97 -23.92 7.12
C ASN A 5 -4.04 -23.59 8.30
N GLY A 6 -3.16 -24.52 8.69
CA GLY A 6 -2.30 -24.32 9.86
C GLY A 6 -1.40 -23.09 9.77
N GLY A 7 -0.85 -22.82 8.56
CA GLY A 7 -0.03 -21.63 8.31
C GLY A 7 -0.81 -20.33 8.47
N THR A 8 -2.03 -20.27 7.93
CA THR A 8 -2.91 -19.09 8.04
C THR A 8 -3.31 -18.84 9.52
N HIS A 9 -3.63 -19.91 10.25
CA HIS A 9 -4.00 -19.78 11.67
C HIS A 9 -2.85 -19.27 12.52
N LYS A 10 -1.65 -19.85 12.35
CA LYS A 10 -0.43 -19.38 13.04
C LYS A 10 -0.14 -17.91 12.72
N MET A 11 -0.24 -17.51 11.45
CA MET A 11 0.00 -16.13 11.06
C MET A 11 -1.03 -15.17 11.66
N ARG A 12 -2.32 -15.57 11.66
CA ARG A 12 -3.40 -14.79 12.29
C ARG A 12 -3.14 -14.53 13.76
N GLU A 13 -2.78 -15.57 14.53
CA GLU A 13 -2.47 -15.42 15.95
C GLU A 13 -1.28 -14.50 16.19
N ARG A 14 -0.22 -14.65 15.38
CA ARG A 14 0.99 -13.83 15.49
C ARG A 14 0.70 -12.38 15.13
N TYR A 15 -0.01 -12.15 14.04
CA TYR A 15 -0.38 -10.82 13.59
C TYR A 15 -1.21 -10.11 14.65
N ALA A 16 -2.26 -10.73 15.17
CA ALA A 16 -3.09 -10.18 16.22
C ALA A 16 -2.32 -9.91 17.53
N GLU A 17 -1.35 -10.77 17.91
CA GLU A 17 -0.49 -10.53 19.06
C GLU A 17 0.33 -9.24 18.90
N ILE A 18 0.89 -9.01 17.71
CA ILE A 18 1.71 -7.83 17.43
C ILE A 18 0.85 -6.57 17.34
N ASP A 19 -0.30 -6.64 16.64
CA ASP A 19 -1.25 -5.53 16.52
C ASP A 19 -1.71 -5.03 17.89
N SER A 20 -2.01 -5.95 18.81
CA SER A 20 -2.42 -5.59 20.17
C SER A 20 -1.39 -4.75 20.93
N LYS A 21 -0.13 -4.75 20.49
CA LYS A 21 0.97 -3.97 21.08
C LYS A 21 1.26 -2.68 20.31
N LEU A 22 1.12 -2.71 18.99
CA LEU A 22 1.51 -1.62 18.10
C LEU A 22 0.39 -0.59 17.90
N LEU A 23 -0.83 -1.05 17.57
CA LEU A 23 -1.93 -0.14 17.27
C LEU A 23 -2.28 0.82 18.42
N PRO A 24 -2.24 0.40 19.72
CA PRO A 24 -2.46 1.34 20.83
C PRO A 24 -1.39 2.42 20.98
N MET A 25 -0.24 2.30 20.30
CA MET A 25 0.81 3.32 20.31
C MET A 25 0.51 4.47 19.32
N LEU A 26 -0.41 4.27 18.38
CA LEU A 26 -0.87 5.34 17.50
C LEU A 26 -1.74 6.32 18.29
N SER A 27 -1.48 7.61 18.11
CA SER A 27 -2.25 8.67 18.78
C SER A 27 -3.68 8.68 18.29
N ASP A 28 -4.65 8.64 19.20
CA ASP A 28 -6.07 8.82 18.86
C ASP A 28 -6.36 10.31 18.58
N ASN A 29 -6.60 10.63 17.31
CA ASN A 29 -6.81 11.99 16.83
C ASN A 29 -8.31 12.34 16.74
N GLN A 30 -9.05 12.24 17.84
CA GLN A 30 -10.48 12.55 17.91
C GLN A 30 -10.80 13.99 17.50
N GLU A 31 -9.90 14.93 17.75
CA GLU A 31 -10.08 16.32 17.34
C GLU A 31 -10.08 16.44 15.80
N CYS A 32 -9.13 15.78 15.10
CA CYS A 32 -9.11 15.74 13.64
C CYS A 32 -10.40 15.13 13.08
N LEU A 33 -10.84 14.02 13.66
CA LEU A 33 -12.07 13.34 13.24
C LEU A 33 -13.32 14.21 13.45
N SER A 34 -13.41 14.92 14.56
CA SER A 34 -14.50 15.87 14.84
C SER A 34 -14.53 16.99 13.81
N ARG A 35 -13.38 17.59 13.50
CA ARG A 35 -13.26 18.67 12.51
C ARG A 35 -13.69 18.24 11.12
N ILE A 36 -13.32 17.04 10.67
CA ILE A 36 -13.76 16.51 9.37
C ILE A 36 -15.27 16.27 9.37
N ASN A 37 -15.81 15.71 10.45
CA ASN A 37 -17.26 15.49 10.55
C ASN A 37 -18.06 16.79 10.50
N GLU A 38 -17.50 17.92 10.96
CA GLU A 38 -18.11 19.24 10.87
C GLU A 38 -17.96 19.88 9.47
N THR A 39 -16.80 19.70 8.83
CA THR A 39 -16.48 20.39 7.57
C THR A 39 -16.87 19.57 6.34
N ILE A 40 -16.58 18.26 6.33
CA ILE A 40 -16.85 17.34 5.21
C ILE A 40 -17.46 16.03 5.76
N PRO A 41 -18.75 16.04 6.23
CA PRO A 41 -19.34 14.91 6.93
C PRO A 41 -19.31 13.59 6.15
N LYS A 42 -19.36 13.66 4.81
CA LYS A 42 -19.28 12.46 3.95
C LYS A 42 -17.93 11.76 4.05
N ALA A 43 -16.84 12.51 4.16
CA ALA A 43 -15.49 11.99 4.35
C ALA A 43 -15.26 11.58 5.82
N GLY A 44 -15.83 12.31 6.78
CA GLY A 44 -15.73 11.99 8.21
C GLY A 44 -16.32 10.63 8.56
N ASN A 45 -17.41 10.23 7.92
CA ASN A 45 -17.98 8.88 8.08
C ASN A 45 -16.99 7.77 7.64
N ILE A 46 -16.29 7.99 6.53
CA ILE A 46 -15.29 7.02 6.02
C ILE A 46 -14.09 6.97 6.96
N ALA A 47 -13.57 8.13 7.37
CA ALA A 47 -12.47 8.21 8.33
C ALA A 47 -12.83 7.55 9.67
N SER A 48 -14.06 7.74 10.14
CA SER A 48 -14.58 7.07 11.34
C SER A 48 -14.64 5.55 11.20
N TYR A 49 -15.04 5.06 10.02
CA TYR A 49 -15.06 3.64 9.70
C TYR A 49 -13.64 3.05 9.74
N ILE A 50 -12.68 3.65 9.04
CA ILE A 50 -11.27 3.21 9.04
C ILE A 50 -10.75 3.14 10.48
N GLN A 51 -10.90 4.22 11.26
CA GLN A 51 -10.39 4.26 12.62
C GLN A 51 -11.01 3.21 13.54
N ARG A 52 -12.32 2.91 13.41
CA ARG A 52 -12.99 1.91 14.25
C ARG A 52 -12.64 0.48 13.90
N ASN A 53 -12.45 0.18 12.63
CA ASN A 53 -12.31 -1.20 12.17
C ASN A 53 -10.85 -1.61 11.91
N SER A 54 -9.98 -0.66 11.54
CA SER A 54 -8.54 -0.92 11.39
C SER A 54 -7.66 -0.32 12.50
N GLN A 55 -8.24 0.51 13.38
CA GLN A 55 -7.56 1.23 14.46
C GLN A 55 -6.47 2.23 14.00
N TYR A 56 -6.39 2.52 12.70
CA TYR A 56 -5.50 3.54 12.15
C TYR A 56 -6.14 4.92 12.23
N PRO A 57 -5.54 5.89 12.94
CA PRO A 57 -6.12 7.22 13.13
C PRO A 57 -5.90 8.11 11.90
N ILE A 58 -6.68 9.19 11.84
CA ILE A 58 -6.51 10.25 10.83
C ILE A 58 -5.63 11.36 11.37
N TYR A 59 -4.85 11.99 10.49
CA TYR A 59 -3.87 13.02 10.83
C TYR A 59 -4.08 14.29 10.00
N GLN A 60 -3.71 15.43 10.57
CA GLN A 60 -3.65 16.72 9.88
C GLN A 60 -2.23 17.25 9.78
N ASN A 61 -1.40 17.09 10.81
CA ASN A 61 -0.02 17.58 10.82
C ASN A 61 0.90 16.72 9.93
N THR A 62 0.62 16.72 8.63
CA THR A 62 1.37 15.93 7.65
C THR A 62 1.28 16.59 6.28
N ASP A 63 2.43 16.84 5.66
CA ASP A 63 2.50 17.27 4.28
C ASP A 63 2.53 16.05 3.34
N VAL A 64 1.83 16.16 2.21
CA VAL A 64 1.70 15.11 1.20
C VAL A 64 2.25 15.62 -0.12
N MET A 65 3.20 14.87 -0.71
CA MET A 65 3.66 15.10 -2.08
C MET A 65 3.21 13.94 -2.94
N TYR A 66 2.43 14.22 -3.98
CA TYR A 66 1.95 13.23 -4.94
C TYR A 66 2.90 13.12 -6.13
N PHE A 67 3.16 11.89 -6.55
CA PHE A 67 3.93 11.57 -7.74
C PHE A 67 3.01 10.95 -8.79
N ASP A 68 2.86 11.64 -9.90
CA ASP A 68 2.15 11.14 -11.08
C ASP A 68 2.95 10.11 -11.88
N GLU A 69 4.26 10.01 -11.62
CA GLU A 69 5.20 9.07 -12.24
C GLU A 69 6.10 8.43 -11.17
N ALA A 70 6.27 7.11 -11.22
CA ALA A 70 7.09 6.38 -10.26
C ALA A 70 8.56 6.83 -10.22
N VAL A 71 9.12 7.25 -11.37
CA VAL A 71 10.51 7.72 -11.45
C VAL A 71 10.76 8.95 -10.59
N LYS A 72 9.80 9.89 -10.52
CA LYS A 72 9.89 11.07 -9.65
C LYS A 72 9.86 10.68 -8.17
N GLY A 73 9.03 9.67 -7.86
CA GLY A 73 8.98 9.07 -6.52
C GLY A 73 10.31 8.44 -6.13
N LEU A 74 10.93 7.67 -7.03
CA LEU A 74 12.24 7.05 -6.80
C LEU A 74 13.33 8.11 -6.59
N GLU A 75 13.40 9.15 -7.42
CA GLU A 75 14.40 10.22 -7.30
C GLU A 75 14.30 10.91 -5.93
N THR A 76 13.09 11.30 -5.52
CA THR A 76 12.85 11.90 -4.20
C THR A 76 13.19 10.93 -3.07
N GLN A 77 12.84 9.66 -3.22
CA GLN A 77 13.15 8.62 -2.23
C GLN A 77 14.66 8.43 -2.05
N LEU A 78 15.45 8.43 -3.13
CA LEU A 78 16.91 8.36 -3.07
C LEU A 78 17.51 9.56 -2.30
N GLU A 79 16.99 10.77 -2.55
CA GLU A 79 17.41 11.97 -1.82
C GLU A 79 17.13 11.88 -0.31
N ASP A 80 15.95 11.38 0.07
CA ASP A 80 15.57 11.28 1.48
C ASP A 80 16.27 10.12 2.19
N LEU A 81 16.46 8.97 1.51
CA LEU A 81 17.26 7.86 2.03
C LEU A 81 18.69 8.30 2.39
N ALA A 82 19.29 9.15 1.56
CA ALA A 82 20.65 9.67 1.79
C ALA A 82 20.74 10.57 3.05
N LYS A 83 19.63 11.11 3.54
CA LYS A 83 19.54 11.98 4.73
C LYS A 83 19.23 11.22 6.02
N ALA A 84 18.93 9.92 5.94
CA ALA A 84 18.56 9.11 7.10
C ALA A 84 19.63 9.13 8.21
N GLN A 85 19.20 9.24 9.47
CA GLN A 85 20.08 9.37 10.63
C GLN A 85 19.91 8.25 11.67
N LYS A 86 18.72 7.63 11.75
CA LYS A 86 18.39 6.64 12.78
C LYS A 86 18.09 5.28 12.20
N PHE A 87 17.05 5.21 11.33
CA PHE A 87 16.64 3.96 10.72
C PHE A 87 15.96 4.16 9.37
N ILE A 88 16.02 3.11 8.55
CA ILE A 88 15.30 2.97 7.28
C ILE A 88 14.59 1.63 7.29
N PHE A 89 13.28 1.64 7.04
CA PHE A 89 12.46 0.45 6.85
C PHE A 89 11.91 0.43 5.44
N MET A 90 12.04 -0.70 4.75
CA MET A 90 11.56 -0.88 3.39
C MET A 90 10.80 -2.21 3.28
N GLU A 91 9.56 -2.16 2.85
CA GLU A 91 8.67 -3.31 2.62
C GLU A 91 8.15 -3.23 1.19
N TYR A 92 8.44 -4.24 0.37
CA TYR A 92 8.05 -4.26 -1.03
C TYR A 92 7.62 -5.66 -1.47
N HIS A 93 6.55 -5.72 -2.27
CA HIS A 93 6.12 -6.99 -2.86
C HIS A 93 7.19 -7.59 -3.78
N ALA A 94 7.83 -6.78 -4.61
CA ALA A 94 8.86 -7.23 -5.54
C ALA A 94 10.09 -6.32 -5.50
N ILE A 95 11.26 -6.96 -5.46
CA ILE A 95 12.57 -6.32 -5.63
C ILE A 95 13.29 -7.05 -6.77
N GLU A 96 13.78 -6.31 -7.77
CA GLU A 96 14.60 -6.82 -8.86
C GLU A 96 16.07 -6.43 -8.64
N ASP A 97 16.97 -7.38 -8.73
CA ASP A 97 18.43 -7.15 -8.66
C ASP A 97 18.91 -6.46 -9.95
N ALA A 98 18.51 -5.19 -10.13
CA ALA A 98 18.71 -4.38 -11.32
C ALA A 98 18.95 -2.90 -10.97
N GLU A 99 19.03 -2.02 -11.97
CA GLU A 99 19.48 -0.63 -11.84
C GLU A 99 18.75 0.17 -10.76
N ALA A 100 17.42 0.09 -10.70
CA ALA A 100 16.64 0.83 -9.71
C ALA A 100 17.02 0.43 -8.28
N TRP A 101 17.10 -0.88 -8.02
CA TRP A 101 17.51 -1.43 -6.73
C TRP A 101 18.98 -1.07 -6.40
N HIS A 102 19.90 -1.19 -7.34
CA HIS A 102 21.32 -0.88 -7.11
C HIS A 102 21.54 0.57 -6.67
N LYS A 103 20.77 1.53 -7.20
CA LYS A 103 20.81 2.93 -6.75
C LYS A 103 20.41 3.05 -5.27
N ILE A 104 19.33 2.36 -4.86
CA ILE A 104 18.87 2.31 -3.47
C ILE A 104 19.91 1.60 -2.61
N GLN A 105 20.33 0.39 -2.96
CA GLN A 105 21.26 -0.43 -2.19
C GLN A 105 22.55 0.33 -1.86
N LYS A 106 23.11 1.04 -2.81
CA LYS A 106 24.32 1.85 -2.60
C LYS A 106 24.15 2.85 -1.47
N ILE A 107 23.01 3.56 -1.42
CA ILE A 107 22.71 4.53 -0.36
C ILE A 107 22.50 3.81 0.97
N LEU A 108 21.78 2.69 0.99
CA LEU A 108 21.56 1.91 2.20
C LEU A 108 22.87 1.43 2.83
N GLU A 109 23.81 0.92 2.02
CA GLU A 109 25.13 0.52 2.48
C GLU A 109 25.96 1.69 3.04
N GLU A 110 25.83 2.89 2.45
CA GLU A 110 26.46 4.11 2.96
C GLU A 110 25.84 4.51 4.32
N ARG A 111 24.53 4.37 4.49
CA ARG A 111 23.85 4.67 5.75
C ARG A 111 24.19 3.67 6.85
N VAL A 112 24.26 2.39 6.53
CA VAL A 112 24.72 1.35 7.49
C VAL A 112 26.13 1.68 8.04
N LYS A 113 27.05 2.10 7.17
CA LYS A 113 28.43 2.46 7.59
C LYS A 113 28.49 3.61 8.60
N VAL A 114 27.47 4.47 8.64
CA VAL A 114 27.39 5.58 9.61
C VAL A 114 26.45 5.28 10.78
N GLY A 115 26.02 4.01 10.93
CA GLY A 115 25.27 3.55 12.09
C GLY A 115 23.75 3.61 11.97
N VAL A 116 23.21 3.88 10.77
CA VAL A 116 21.76 3.82 10.52
C VAL A 116 21.31 2.37 10.49
N GLU A 117 20.25 2.04 11.22
CA GLU A 117 19.62 0.73 11.17
C GLU A 117 18.81 0.59 9.89
N VAL A 118 19.09 -0.44 9.08
CA VAL A 118 18.37 -0.68 7.83
C VAL A 118 17.69 -2.04 7.85
N ARG A 119 16.39 -2.05 7.57
CA ARG A 119 15.58 -3.27 7.46
C ARG A 119 14.89 -3.34 6.11
N ILE A 120 14.97 -4.50 5.46
CA ILE A 120 14.28 -4.80 4.21
C ILE A 120 13.38 -6.00 4.41
N PHE A 121 12.16 -5.88 3.93
CA PHE A 121 11.16 -6.93 3.92
C PHE A 121 10.57 -7.08 2.53
N TYR A 122 10.50 -8.31 2.01
CA TYR A 122 9.93 -8.53 0.68
C TYR A 122 9.13 -9.83 0.61
N ASP A 123 8.23 -9.88 -0.38
CA ASP A 123 7.44 -11.09 -0.68
C ASP A 123 8.21 -12.03 -1.60
N ASP A 124 8.33 -13.30 -1.21
CA ASP A 124 9.11 -14.28 -1.97
C ASP A 124 8.53 -14.51 -3.36
N MET A 125 7.21 -14.75 -3.46
CA MET A 125 6.54 -14.97 -4.74
C MET A 125 6.57 -13.75 -5.66
N GLY A 126 6.47 -12.55 -5.09
CA GLY A 126 6.57 -11.30 -5.83
C GLY A 126 7.96 -11.07 -6.43
N SER A 127 8.99 -11.59 -5.79
CA SER A 127 10.40 -11.43 -6.18
C SER A 127 10.98 -12.64 -6.92
N ILE A 128 10.19 -13.71 -7.13
CA ILE A 128 10.64 -14.88 -7.90
C ILE A 128 11.08 -14.49 -9.31
N GLY A 129 12.31 -14.89 -9.67
CA GLY A 129 12.92 -14.57 -10.96
C GLY A 129 13.57 -13.19 -11.05
N PHE A 130 13.38 -12.33 -10.06
CA PHE A 130 13.98 -11.00 -9.96
C PHE A 130 15.24 -10.98 -9.09
N ILE A 131 15.26 -11.79 -8.04
CA ILE A 131 16.40 -11.93 -7.12
C ILE A 131 16.81 -13.39 -6.94
N ASN A 132 18.06 -13.59 -6.53
CA ASN A 132 18.60 -14.92 -6.25
C ASN A 132 18.31 -15.33 -4.80
N THR A 133 18.35 -16.64 -4.52
CA THR A 133 18.11 -17.22 -3.20
C THR A 133 19.12 -16.78 -2.13
N ASP A 134 20.25 -16.21 -2.53
CA ASP A 134 21.29 -15.67 -1.65
C ASP A 134 21.11 -14.17 -1.31
N PHE A 135 20.03 -13.53 -1.81
CA PHE A 135 19.79 -12.10 -1.62
C PHE A 135 19.78 -11.70 -0.13
N VAL A 136 19.03 -12.42 0.71
CA VAL A 136 19.01 -12.18 2.16
C VAL A 136 20.43 -12.20 2.74
N LYS A 137 21.21 -13.23 2.38
CA LYS A 137 22.57 -13.40 2.84
C LYS A 137 23.50 -12.26 2.39
N LYS A 138 23.32 -11.77 1.18
CA LYS A 138 24.05 -10.61 0.66
C LYS A 138 23.72 -9.35 1.45
N MET A 139 22.46 -9.11 1.75
CA MET A 139 22.03 -7.95 2.55
C MET A 139 22.58 -8.00 3.96
N GLU A 140 22.47 -9.15 4.65
CA GLU A 140 23.03 -9.33 6.00
C GLU A 140 24.57 -9.16 6.02
N CYS A 141 25.28 -9.59 4.98
CA CYS A 141 26.73 -9.41 4.89
C CYS A 141 27.17 -7.94 4.85
N VAL A 142 26.33 -7.03 4.39
CA VAL A 142 26.60 -5.58 4.36
C VAL A 142 25.94 -4.84 5.53
N GLY A 143 25.36 -5.56 6.49
CA GLY A 143 24.75 -5.02 7.68
C GLY A 143 23.30 -4.54 7.52
N ILE A 144 22.64 -4.93 6.44
CA ILE A 144 21.22 -4.66 6.19
C ILE A 144 20.41 -5.87 6.65
N HIS A 145 19.53 -5.68 7.65
CA HIS A 145 18.64 -6.74 8.10
C HIS A 145 17.58 -7.05 7.05
N CYS A 146 17.45 -8.31 6.66
CA CYS A 146 16.54 -8.70 5.58
C CYS A 146 15.66 -9.88 6.00
N ARG A 147 14.34 -9.74 5.81
CA ARG A 147 13.35 -10.80 6.03
C ARG A 147 12.50 -11.04 4.79
N VAL A 148 11.99 -12.25 4.66
CA VAL A 148 11.19 -12.71 3.52
C VAL A 148 9.81 -13.10 4.00
N PHE A 149 8.78 -12.61 3.33
CA PHE A 149 7.40 -13.04 3.57
C PHE A 149 7.08 -14.33 2.81
N ASN A 150 6.54 -15.30 3.56
CA ASN A 150 5.91 -16.52 3.06
C ASN A 150 6.74 -17.21 1.95
N PRO A 151 7.96 -17.71 2.26
CA PRO A 151 8.81 -18.38 1.29
C PRO A 151 8.10 -19.51 0.58
N PHE A 152 8.30 -19.63 -0.74
CA PHE A 152 7.68 -20.65 -1.55
C PHE A 152 8.25 -22.04 -1.21
N VAL A 153 7.40 -22.85 -0.59
CA VAL A 153 7.67 -24.28 -0.37
C VAL A 153 6.67 -25.08 -1.21
N PRO A 154 7.13 -25.93 -2.15
CA PRO A 154 6.23 -26.76 -2.94
C PRO A 154 5.34 -27.63 -2.04
N GLY A 155 4.03 -27.60 -2.25
CA GLY A 155 3.05 -28.37 -1.49
C GLY A 155 1.66 -27.75 -1.49
N LEU A 156 0.68 -28.45 -0.90
CA LEU A 156 -0.67 -27.93 -0.70
C LEU A 156 -0.71 -27.09 0.59
N ASN A 157 -0.46 -25.81 0.44
CA ASN A 157 -0.54 -24.84 1.53
C ASN A 157 -1.44 -23.65 1.10
N LEU A 158 -2.60 -23.50 1.74
CA LEU A 158 -3.53 -22.41 1.41
C LEU A 158 -2.97 -21.04 1.77
N PHE A 159 -2.07 -20.94 2.75
CA PHE A 159 -1.39 -19.70 3.12
C PHE A 159 -0.53 -19.13 1.97
N LEU A 160 -0.13 -19.94 0.99
CA LEU A 160 0.56 -19.46 -0.21
C LEU A 160 -0.25 -18.46 -1.03
N ASN A 161 -1.58 -18.41 -0.88
CA ASN A 161 -2.43 -17.40 -1.52
C ASN A 161 -2.33 -16.03 -0.84
N ASN A 162 -1.98 -15.98 0.43
CA ASN A 162 -1.78 -14.73 1.15
C ASN A 162 -0.40 -14.18 0.81
N ARG A 163 -0.36 -12.99 0.20
CA ARG A 163 0.88 -12.33 -0.21
C ARG A 163 0.98 -10.96 0.44
N ASP A 164 2.20 -10.56 0.73
CA ASP A 164 2.46 -9.18 1.08
C ASP A 164 2.55 -8.34 -0.20
N HIS A 165 1.59 -7.43 -0.36
CA HIS A 165 1.51 -6.58 -1.54
C HIS A 165 1.78 -5.10 -1.21
N ARG A 166 2.21 -4.82 0.01
CA ARG A 166 2.56 -3.47 0.48
C ARG A 166 3.80 -2.93 -0.22
N LYS A 167 3.91 -1.62 -0.30
CA LYS A 167 5.08 -0.89 -0.80
C LYS A 167 5.26 0.30 0.11
N ILE A 168 6.16 0.16 1.06
CA ILE A 168 6.38 1.14 2.12
C ILE A 168 7.87 1.43 2.25
N THR A 169 8.23 2.69 2.36
CA THR A 169 9.53 3.12 2.88
C THR A 169 9.32 4.10 4.01
N VAL A 170 9.95 3.86 5.15
CA VAL A 170 9.96 4.77 6.30
C VAL A 170 11.39 5.18 6.60
N ILE A 171 11.61 6.46 6.79
CA ILE A 171 12.91 7.06 7.09
C ILE A 171 12.80 7.84 8.39
N ASP A 172 13.51 7.39 9.41
CA ASP A 172 13.59 8.01 10.74
C ASP A 172 12.22 8.22 11.43
N GLY A 173 11.14 7.56 10.99
CA GLY A 173 9.78 7.82 11.45
C GLY A 173 9.22 9.20 11.07
N LYS A 174 9.90 9.95 10.21
CA LYS A 174 9.58 11.33 9.81
C LYS A 174 9.05 11.44 8.40
N VAL A 175 9.65 10.66 7.48
CA VAL A 175 9.31 10.62 6.07
C VAL A 175 8.86 9.21 5.73
N GLY A 176 7.77 9.11 4.99
CA GLY A 176 7.22 7.85 4.51
C GLY A 176 6.88 7.91 3.03
N PHE A 177 7.05 6.80 2.33
CA PHE A 177 6.63 6.64 0.93
C PHE A 177 5.72 5.44 0.81
N THR A 178 4.69 5.57 0.00
CA THR A 178 3.86 4.45 -0.44
C THR A 178 3.26 4.73 -1.83
N GLY A 179 2.76 3.69 -2.48
CA GLY A 179 2.18 3.81 -3.82
C GLY A 179 2.05 2.46 -4.51
N GLY A 180 1.89 2.48 -5.84
CA GLY A 180 1.69 1.27 -6.63
C GLY A 180 2.97 0.57 -7.05
N TYR A 181 4.10 1.26 -7.12
CA TYR A 181 5.33 0.77 -7.73
C TYR A 181 6.18 -0.12 -6.82
N ASN A 182 6.69 -1.21 -7.38
CA ASN A 182 7.72 -2.05 -6.79
C ASN A 182 9.13 -1.55 -7.17
N LEU A 183 10.16 -2.21 -6.64
CA LEU A 183 11.56 -1.88 -6.91
C LEU A 183 12.10 -2.74 -8.06
N ALA A 184 11.52 -2.60 -9.25
CA ALA A 184 11.97 -3.24 -10.48
C ALA A 184 12.05 -2.21 -11.62
N ASN A 185 12.94 -2.45 -12.58
CA ASN A 185 13.27 -1.48 -13.64
C ASN A 185 12.08 -1.05 -14.48
N GLU A 186 11.12 -1.94 -14.72
CA GLU A 186 9.92 -1.65 -15.51
C GLU A 186 9.03 -0.57 -14.89
N TYR A 187 8.94 -0.51 -13.56
CA TYR A 187 8.12 0.48 -12.85
C TYR A 187 8.63 1.92 -13.05
N PHE A 188 9.92 2.07 -13.30
CA PHE A 188 10.58 3.37 -13.48
C PHE A 188 10.86 3.68 -14.95
N ASN A 189 10.31 2.88 -15.87
CA ASN A 189 10.56 3.01 -17.31
C ASN A 189 12.04 2.91 -17.70
N TYR A 190 12.85 2.16 -16.97
CA TYR A 190 14.21 1.79 -17.37
C TYR A 190 14.18 0.63 -18.38
N THR A 191 13.13 -0.17 -18.35
CA THR A 191 12.77 -1.18 -19.34
C THR A 191 11.30 -1.05 -19.71
N HIS A 192 10.90 -1.53 -20.90
CA HIS A 192 9.54 -1.34 -21.43
C HIS A 192 8.88 -2.64 -21.92
N PRO A 193 8.79 -3.70 -21.08
CA PRO A 193 8.23 -4.99 -21.52
C PRO A 193 6.75 -4.89 -21.93
N TYR A 194 6.02 -3.90 -21.42
CA TYR A 194 4.60 -3.67 -21.66
C TYR A 194 4.29 -2.24 -22.11
N GLY A 195 5.19 -1.64 -22.90
CA GLY A 195 5.11 -0.23 -23.27
C GLY A 195 5.48 0.71 -22.12
N GLN A 196 4.94 1.92 -22.11
CA GLN A 196 5.16 2.86 -21.01
C GLN A 196 4.45 2.35 -19.74
N TRP A 197 5.17 2.29 -18.64
CA TRP A 197 4.62 1.97 -17.34
C TRP A 197 4.08 3.23 -16.66
N LYS A 198 2.82 3.19 -16.22
CA LYS A 198 2.19 4.26 -15.46
C LYS A 198 1.94 3.80 -14.03
N ASP A 199 2.59 4.43 -13.07
CA ASP A 199 2.34 4.21 -11.66
C ASP A 199 2.34 5.53 -10.89
N THR A 200 1.79 5.50 -9.68
CA THR A 200 1.66 6.67 -8.81
C THR A 200 2.12 6.33 -7.40
N GLY A 201 2.49 7.36 -6.65
CA GLY A 201 2.86 7.24 -5.25
C GLY A 201 2.74 8.55 -4.51
N ILE A 202 2.93 8.49 -3.22
CA ILE A 202 2.94 9.65 -2.33
C ILE A 202 4.14 9.57 -1.39
N ARG A 203 4.65 10.75 -1.03
CA ARG A 203 5.57 10.98 0.06
C ARG A 203 4.83 11.72 1.17
N LEU A 204 4.97 11.25 2.37
CA LEU A 204 4.43 11.85 3.59
C LEU A 204 5.58 12.43 4.41
N GLU A 205 5.36 13.58 5.02
CA GLU A 205 6.25 14.11 6.05
C GLU A 205 5.40 14.66 7.20
N GLY A 206 5.53 14.08 8.39
CA GLY A 206 4.75 14.43 9.55
C GLY A 206 4.17 13.25 10.31
N ASP A 207 3.15 13.51 11.11
CA ASP A 207 2.62 12.56 12.10
C ASP A 207 2.05 11.28 11.50
N ALA A 208 1.49 11.34 10.29
CA ALA A 208 0.91 10.17 9.62
C ALA A 208 1.94 9.07 9.27
N VAL A 209 3.24 9.39 9.26
CA VAL A 209 4.31 8.42 9.03
C VAL A 209 4.35 7.36 10.13
N GLN A 210 3.83 7.67 11.32
CA GLN A 210 3.69 6.68 12.40
C GLN A 210 2.84 5.48 11.98
N SER A 211 1.74 5.70 11.24
CA SER A 211 0.91 4.62 10.73
C SER A 211 1.67 3.71 9.76
N LEU A 212 2.46 4.27 8.83
CA LEU A 212 3.31 3.47 7.94
C LEU A 212 4.40 2.71 8.72
N THR A 213 4.94 3.32 9.79
CA THR A 213 5.92 2.68 10.67
C THR A 213 5.32 1.49 11.39
N VAL A 214 4.11 1.63 11.94
CA VAL A 214 3.36 0.55 12.58
C VAL A 214 3.09 -0.56 11.58
N THR A 215 2.58 -0.24 10.40
CA THR A 215 2.29 -1.21 9.33
C THR A 215 3.52 -2.08 8.98
N PHE A 216 4.70 -1.46 8.86
CA PHE A 216 5.94 -2.22 8.64
C PHE A 216 6.29 -3.12 9.85
N LEU A 217 6.23 -2.57 11.06
CA LEU A 217 6.60 -3.30 12.27
C LEU A 217 5.67 -4.48 12.58
N GLU A 218 4.38 -4.38 12.25
CA GLU A 218 3.42 -5.48 12.34
C GLU A 218 3.94 -6.70 11.58
N MET A 219 4.23 -6.52 10.29
CA MET A 219 4.66 -7.60 9.43
C MET A 219 6.06 -8.09 9.79
N TRP A 220 6.99 -7.18 10.02
CA TRP A 220 8.37 -7.51 10.42
C TRP A 220 8.42 -8.41 11.64
N ASN A 221 7.56 -8.17 12.63
CA ASN A 221 7.52 -8.96 13.87
C ASN A 221 6.61 -10.20 13.76
N ALA A 222 5.54 -10.14 12.97
CA ALA A 222 4.63 -11.28 12.83
C ALA A 222 5.27 -12.49 12.11
N VAL A 223 6.18 -12.24 11.17
CA VAL A 223 6.87 -13.32 10.42
C VAL A 223 8.05 -13.92 11.14
N SER A 224 8.55 -13.29 12.21
CA SER A 224 9.71 -13.76 12.97
C SER A 224 9.31 -14.73 14.09
N ASP A 225 10.28 -15.49 14.59
CA ASP A 225 10.12 -16.19 15.86
C ASP A 225 9.94 -15.20 17.02
N LYS A 226 9.23 -15.62 18.09
CA LYS A 226 8.89 -14.72 19.21
C LYS A 226 10.12 -14.09 19.87
N ASP A 227 11.21 -14.83 19.95
CA ASP A 227 12.47 -14.36 20.55
C ASP A 227 13.22 -13.32 19.70
N ALA A 228 12.83 -13.18 18.42
CA ALA A 228 13.38 -12.21 17.48
C ALA A 228 12.49 -10.96 17.30
N ASN A 229 11.44 -10.79 18.13
CA ASN A 229 10.63 -9.59 18.13
C ASN A 229 11.41 -8.38 18.67
N ASP A 230 11.02 -7.20 18.20
CA ASP A 230 11.53 -5.96 18.77
C ASP A 230 11.13 -5.85 20.26
N PRO A 231 12.09 -5.63 21.15
CA PRO A 231 11.81 -5.53 22.58
C PRO A 231 11.15 -4.20 22.98
N ASP A 232 11.32 -3.16 22.17
CA ASP A 232 10.80 -1.81 22.42
C ASP A 232 10.42 -1.12 21.10
N PHE A 233 9.12 -1.05 20.84
CA PHE A 233 8.56 -0.34 19.66
C PHE A 233 8.64 1.18 19.81
N GLY A 234 8.72 1.72 21.02
CA GLY A 234 8.86 3.15 21.28
C GLY A 234 10.12 3.76 20.68
N LYS A 235 11.11 2.92 20.37
CA LYS A 235 12.30 3.31 19.62
C LYS A 235 11.99 3.86 18.22
N TYR A 236 10.90 3.40 17.59
CA TYR A 236 10.54 3.70 16.21
C TYR A 236 9.27 4.55 16.09
N ILE A 237 8.39 4.49 17.09
CA ILE A 237 7.11 5.21 17.13
C ILE A 237 7.23 6.32 18.15
N PHE A 238 7.44 7.54 17.68
CA PHE A 238 7.61 8.71 18.54
C PHE A 238 7.15 9.96 17.81
N HIS A 239 6.67 10.92 18.58
CA HIS A 239 6.37 12.25 18.07
C HIS A 239 7.67 13.03 17.86
N TYR A 240 7.79 13.73 16.73
CA TYR A 240 8.88 14.68 16.50
C TYR A 240 8.30 16.04 16.14
N ASP A 241 9.09 17.10 16.42
CA ASP A 241 8.65 18.46 16.19
C ASP A 241 8.62 18.77 14.68
N TYR A 242 7.43 18.69 14.12
CA TYR A 242 7.14 19.00 12.73
C TYR A 242 5.86 19.84 12.65
N LYS A 243 5.86 20.82 11.77
CA LYS A 243 4.70 21.64 11.49
C LYS A 243 4.40 21.62 10.01
N ALA A 244 3.33 20.92 9.65
CA ALA A 244 2.87 20.84 8.28
C ALA A 244 2.47 22.22 7.73
N GLN A 245 2.69 22.41 6.43
CA GLN A 245 2.26 23.59 5.69
C GLN A 245 0.86 23.39 5.07
N GLN A 246 0.50 22.14 4.76
CA GLN A 246 -0.81 21.77 4.24
C GLN A 246 -1.83 21.62 5.36
N THR A 247 -3.10 21.84 5.03
CA THR A 247 -4.22 21.81 5.98
C THR A 247 -5.15 20.61 5.81
N GLY A 248 -4.97 19.83 4.76
CA GLY A 248 -5.72 18.62 4.47
C GLY A 248 -5.50 17.51 5.51
N PHE A 249 -6.27 16.46 5.42
CA PHE A 249 -6.18 15.31 6.32
C PHE A 249 -5.74 14.07 5.56
N ILE A 250 -4.99 13.20 6.23
CA ILE A 250 -4.55 11.93 5.69
C ILE A 250 -4.68 10.80 6.71
N GLN A 251 -5.11 9.65 6.24
CA GLN A 251 -5.27 8.44 7.02
C GLN A 251 -4.63 7.26 6.31
N PRO A 252 -3.34 7.00 6.55
CA PRO A 252 -2.74 5.74 6.13
C PRO A 252 -3.33 4.59 6.95
N TYR A 253 -3.70 3.50 6.29
CA TYR A 253 -4.23 2.31 6.94
C TYR A 253 -3.70 1.04 6.28
N ALA A 254 -3.65 -0.03 7.05
CA ALA A 254 -3.37 -1.37 6.55
C ALA A 254 -4.69 -2.13 6.33
N ASP A 255 -4.66 -3.04 5.38
CA ASP A 255 -5.70 -4.04 5.13
C ASP A 255 -5.07 -5.43 5.23
N SER A 256 -5.73 -6.35 5.91
CA SER A 256 -5.16 -7.64 6.25
C SER A 256 -6.13 -8.79 5.95
N PRO A 257 -5.71 -9.87 5.30
CA PRO A 257 -6.54 -11.05 5.13
C PRO A 257 -6.65 -11.90 6.42
N MET A 258 -6.06 -11.44 7.54
CA MET A 258 -6.02 -12.17 8.80
C MET A 258 -7.17 -11.88 9.73
N ASP A 259 -7.90 -10.80 9.52
CA ASP A 259 -9.16 -10.47 10.19
C ASP A 259 -10.37 -10.80 9.30
N ASN A 260 -11.54 -10.31 9.64
CA ASN A 260 -12.77 -10.53 8.87
C ASN A 260 -13.29 -9.22 8.27
N GLU A 261 -12.46 -8.18 8.20
CA GLU A 261 -12.82 -6.86 7.71
C GLU A 261 -12.02 -6.56 6.43
N GLN A 262 -12.70 -6.20 5.35
CA GLN A 262 -12.10 -5.82 4.09
C GLN A 262 -12.06 -4.30 3.98
N VAL A 263 -11.19 -3.68 4.77
CA VAL A 263 -11.12 -2.21 4.92
C VAL A 263 -10.94 -1.52 3.57
N GLY A 264 -10.09 -2.07 2.70
CA GLY A 264 -9.84 -1.51 1.38
C GLY A 264 -11.08 -1.47 0.49
N GLU A 265 -11.85 -2.56 0.43
CA GLU A 265 -13.09 -2.63 -0.35
C GLU A 265 -14.16 -1.69 0.20
N GLU A 266 -14.36 -1.70 1.52
CA GLU A 266 -15.37 -0.88 2.19
C GLU A 266 -15.09 0.62 2.05
N VAL A 267 -13.83 1.02 2.07
CA VAL A 267 -13.43 2.41 1.78
C VAL A 267 -13.83 2.79 0.35
N TYR A 268 -13.51 1.96 -0.65
CA TYR A 268 -13.88 2.23 -2.04
C TYR A 268 -15.39 2.27 -2.24
N ILE A 269 -16.14 1.31 -1.70
CA ILE A 269 -17.62 1.29 -1.78
C ILE A 269 -18.21 2.52 -1.10
N SER A 270 -17.67 2.91 0.06
CA SER A 270 -18.12 4.09 0.78
C SER A 270 -17.87 5.38 -0.02
N MET A 271 -16.69 5.53 -0.64
CA MET A 271 -16.39 6.67 -1.53
C MET A 271 -17.33 6.74 -2.72
N ILE A 272 -17.59 5.60 -3.40
CA ILE A 272 -18.52 5.51 -4.53
C ILE A 272 -19.94 5.91 -4.10
N ASN A 273 -20.40 5.44 -2.95
CA ASN A 273 -21.73 5.73 -2.45
C ASN A 273 -21.89 7.19 -2.03
N LYS A 274 -20.83 7.86 -1.58
CA LYS A 274 -20.81 9.28 -1.18
C LYS A 274 -20.53 10.25 -2.34
N ALA A 275 -20.15 9.73 -3.51
CA ALA A 275 -19.91 10.54 -4.69
C ALA A 275 -21.18 11.24 -5.17
N GLU A 276 -21.07 12.53 -5.47
CA GLU A 276 -22.17 13.39 -5.94
C GLU A 276 -21.96 13.88 -7.36
N LYS A 277 -20.71 14.23 -7.73
CA LYS A 277 -20.35 14.76 -9.05
C LYS A 277 -19.60 13.74 -9.88
N TYR A 278 -18.50 13.21 -9.34
CA TYR A 278 -17.67 12.24 -10.03
C TYR A 278 -16.93 11.30 -9.10
N CYS A 279 -16.57 10.14 -9.62
CA CYS A 279 -15.77 9.13 -8.93
C CYS A 279 -14.89 8.43 -9.96
N TRP A 280 -13.56 8.63 -9.90
CA TRP A 280 -12.61 8.12 -10.88
C TRP A 280 -11.59 7.20 -10.23
N PHE A 281 -11.30 6.08 -10.90
CA PHE A 281 -10.36 5.07 -10.47
C PHE A 281 -9.29 4.79 -11.52
N MET A 282 -8.08 4.48 -11.06
CA MET A 282 -7.04 3.80 -11.84
C MET A 282 -6.71 2.47 -11.16
N THR A 283 -6.64 1.39 -11.93
CA THR A 283 -6.32 0.06 -11.42
C THR A 283 -5.73 -0.82 -12.52
N PRO A 284 -4.71 -1.67 -12.21
CA PRO A 284 -4.16 -2.60 -13.21
C PRO A 284 -5.11 -3.75 -13.54
N TYR A 285 -5.98 -4.12 -12.60
CA TYR A 285 -6.91 -5.24 -12.73
C TYR A 285 -8.30 -4.81 -12.27
N LEU A 286 -9.33 -5.27 -12.97
CA LEU A 286 -10.73 -4.99 -12.69
C LEU A 286 -11.47 -6.33 -12.58
N ILE A 287 -11.41 -6.95 -11.41
CA ILE A 287 -12.05 -8.24 -11.09
C ILE A 287 -12.72 -8.07 -9.73
N ILE A 288 -13.81 -7.33 -9.73
CA ILE A 288 -14.49 -6.80 -8.56
C ILE A 288 -15.65 -7.69 -8.10
N THR A 289 -16.08 -7.48 -6.87
CA THR A 289 -17.25 -8.13 -6.26
C THR A 289 -18.55 -7.64 -6.89
N ASP A 290 -19.62 -8.37 -6.62
CA ASP A 290 -20.97 -7.94 -7.03
C ASP A 290 -21.39 -6.67 -6.30
N GLU A 291 -20.99 -6.51 -5.02
CA GLU A 291 -21.24 -5.33 -4.19
C GLU A 291 -20.60 -4.08 -4.82
N MET A 292 -19.33 -4.16 -5.18
CA MET A 292 -18.62 -3.05 -5.82
C MET A 292 -19.16 -2.76 -7.22
N THR A 293 -19.48 -3.79 -8.00
CA THR A 293 -20.15 -3.65 -9.30
C THR A 293 -21.48 -2.91 -9.15
N HIS A 294 -22.27 -3.29 -8.14
CA HIS A 294 -23.55 -2.64 -7.86
C HIS A 294 -23.38 -1.18 -7.45
N ALA A 295 -22.41 -0.87 -6.58
CA ALA A 295 -22.13 0.49 -6.15
C ALA A 295 -21.73 1.40 -7.32
N LEU A 296 -20.80 0.96 -8.19
CA LEU A 296 -20.38 1.70 -9.38
C LEU A 296 -21.54 1.96 -10.35
N CYS A 297 -22.33 0.93 -10.64
CA CYS A 297 -23.50 1.06 -11.51
C CYS A 297 -24.56 1.98 -10.92
N LEU A 298 -24.80 1.90 -9.60
CA LEU A 298 -25.77 2.75 -8.92
C LEU A 298 -25.32 4.22 -8.92
N ALA A 299 -24.03 4.49 -8.67
CA ALA A 299 -23.49 5.85 -8.75
C ALA A 299 -23.68 6.44 -10.16
N ALA A 300 -23.34 5.70 -11.21
CA ALA A 300 -23.56 6.14 -12.59
C ALA A 300 -25.05 6.41 -12.89
N LYS A 301 -25.96 5.54 -12.43
CA LYS A 301 -27.43 5.75 -12.58
C LYS A 301 -27.94 6.95 -11.80
N ARG A 302 -27.30 7.36 -10.71
CA ARG A 302 -27.60 8.61 -9.99
C ARG A 302 -27.11 9.86 -10.73
N GLY A 303 -26.38 9.71 -11.84
CA GLY A 303 -25.81 10.80 -12.60
C GLY A 303 -24.38 11.17 -12.24
N VAL A 304 -23.72 10.40 -11.38
CA VAL A 304 -22.30 10.58 -11.07
C VAL A 304 -21.45 10.19 -12.29
N ASP A 305 -20.45 10.99 -12.62
CA ASP A 305 -19.48 10.66 -13.67
C ASP A 305 -18.47 9.62 -13.13
N VAL A 306 -18.77 8.35 -13.35
CA VAL A 306 -17.92 7.23 -12.92
C VAL A 306 -16.97 6.85 -14.03
N ARG A 307 -15.65 6.92 -13.76
CA ARG A 307 -14.61 6.53 -14.72
C ARG A 307 -13.63 5.54 -14.13
N ILE A 308 -13.24 4.55 -14.93
CA ILE A 308 -12.22 3.56 -14.57
C ILE A 308 -11.18 3.52 -15.68
N ILE A 309 -9.90 3.61 -15.31
CA ILE A 309 -8.77 3.51 -16.23
C ILE A 309 -8.01 2.22 -15.91
N THR A 310 -7.85 1.39 -16.94
CA THR A 310 -7.13 0.10 -16.88
C THR A 310 -6.00 0.08 -17.91
N PRO A 311 -5.08 -0.93 -17.89
CA PRO A 311 -4.02 -1.02 -18.88
C PRO A 311 -4.51 -1.19 -20.31
N GLY A 312 -3.81 -0.56 -21.27
CA GLY A 312 -4.00 -0.80 -22.71
C GLY A 312 -3.12 -1.94 -23.23
N ILE A 313 -1.93 -2.13 -22.63
CA ILE A 313 -1.04 -3.26 -22.94
C ILE A 313 -0.93 -4.11 -21.65
N PRO A 314 -1.36 -5.38 -21.68
CA PRO A 314 -1.39 -6.22 -20.47
C PRO A 314 -0.02 -6.84 -20.14
N ASP A 315 0.24 -7.01 -18.83
CA ASP A 315 1.31 -7.86 -18.31
C ASP A 315 0.96 -9.36 -18.43
N LYS A 316 -0.32 -9.70 -18.21
CA LYS A 316 -0.85 -11.07 -18.21
C LYS A 316 -2.11 -11.15 -19.06
N LYS A 317 -2.00 -11.69 -20.27
CA LYS A 317 -3.10 -11.77 -21.26
C LYS A 317 -4.37 -12.44 -20.69
N PHE A 318 -4.23 -13.49 -19.87
CA PHE A 318 -5.38 -14.18 -19.29
C PHE A 318 -6.14 -13.28 -18.32
N ILE A 319 -5.43 -12.60 -17.40
CA ILE A 319 -6.03 -11.68 -16.42
C ILE A 319 -6.66 -10.46 -17.12
N TYR A 320 -6.03 -9.98 -18.18
CA TYR A 320 -6.57 -8.90 -19.00
C TYR A 320 -7.92 -9.27 -19.63
N ASN A 321 -8.05 -10.50 -20.16
CA ASN A 321 -9.33 -10.94 -20.70
C ASN A 321 -10.41 -11.04 -19.63
N ILE A 322 -10.08 -11.44 -18.40
CA ILE A 322 -11.01 -11.42 -17.27
C ILE A 322 -11.39 -9.97 -16.94
N THR A 323 -10.43 -9.05 -16.80
CA THR A 323 -10.67 -7.62 -16.58
C THR A 323 -11.66 -7.07 -17.62
N ARG A 324 -11.44 -7.34 -18.90
CA ARG A 324 -12.32 -6.86 -19.97
C ARG A 324 -13.72 -7.47 -19.95
N SER A 325 -13.90 -8.64 -19.35
CA SER A 325 -15.23 -9.26 -19.22
C SER A 325 -16.17 -8.44 -18.31
N PHE A 326 -15.62 -7.64 -17.38
CA PHE A 326 -16.40 -6.74 -16.52
C PHE A 326 -16.87 -5.46 -17.25
N TYR A 327 -16.20 -5.06 -18.34
CA TYR A 327 -16.51 -3.79 -19.01
C TYR A 327 -17.95 -3.71 -19.50
N HIS A 328 -18.45 -4.78 -20.13
CA HIS A 328 -19.80 -4.76 -20.71
C HIS A 328 -20.87 -4.47 -19.65
N GLY A 329 -20.78 -5.13 -18.49
CA GLY A 329 -21.71 -4.93 -17.38
C GLY A 329 -21.71 -3.50 -16.84
N LEU A 330 -20.52 -2.92 -16.67
CA LEU A 330 -20.33 -1.57 -16.16
C LEU A 330 -20.77 -0.50 -17.18
N VAL A 331 -20.32 -0.60 -18.42
CA VAL A 331 -20.62 0.36 -19.51
C VAL A 331 -22.12 0.41 -19.82
N LYS A 332 -22.80 -0.74 -19.81
CA LYS A 332 -24.26 -0.82 -19.99
C LYS A 332 -25.03 0.03 -18.96
N HIS A 333 -24.46 0.25 -17.79
CA HIS A 333 -25.09 1.02 -16.71
C HIS A 333 -24.57 2.46 -16.58
N GLY A 334 -23.74 2.91 -17.54
CA GLY A 334 -23.28 4.30 -17.63
C GLY A 334 -21.88 4.56 -17.06
N VAL A 335 -21.20 3.54 -16.53
CA VAL A 335 -19.79 3.66 -16.13
C VAL A 335 -18.91 3.79 -17.38
N ARG A 336 -17.96 4.72 -17.37
CA ARG A 336 -17.01 4.93 -18.47
C ARG A 336 -15.70 4.19 -18.17
N VAL A 337 -15.31 3.28 -19.04
CA VAL A 337 -14.07 2.52 -18.93
C VAL A 337 -13.10 2.94 -20.02
N TYR A 338 -11.87 3.25 -19.64
CA TYR A 338 -10.79 3.67 -20.52
C TYR A 338 -9.59 2.72 -20.40
N GLU A 339 -8.88 2.51 -21.50
CA GLU A 339 -7.61 1.78 -21.52
C GLU A 339 -6.46 2.77 -21.72
N TRP A 340 -5.42 2.67 -20.85
CA TRP A 340 -4.18 3.44 -20.97
C TRP A 340 -3.36 2.92 -22.14
N THR A 341 -3.56 3.50 -23.32
CA THR A 341 -2.99 3.02 -24.58
C THR A 341 -1.46 3.07 -24.69
N PRO A 342 -0.71 3.98 -24.01
CA PRO A 342 0.74 3.97 -24.07
C PRO A 342 1.40 2.72 -23.49
N GLY A 343 0.68 1.97 -22.61
CA GLY A 343 1.27 0.79 -22.01
C GLY A 343 0.48 0.19 -20.85
N PHE A 344 1.19 -0.20 -19.80
CA PHE A 344 0.62 -0.81 -18.60
C PHE A 344 0.37 0.22 -17.49
N CYS A 345 -0.89 0.48 -17.18
CA CYS A 345 -1.29 1.32 -16.05
C CYS A 345 -1.35 0.46 -14.78
N HIS A 346 -0.42 0.67 -13.87
CA HIS A 346 -0.33 -0.07 -12.60
C HIS A 346 -0.69 0.79 -11.38
N ALA A 347 -1.09 2.03 -11.57
CA ALA A 347 -1.53 2.92 -10.49
C ALA A 347 -2.76 2.37 -9.76
N LYS A 348 -2.83 2.57 -8.46
CA LYS A 348 -3.97 2.28 -7.60
C LYS A 348 -4.33 3.56 -6.88
N MET A 349 -5.24 4.28 -7.48
CA MET A 349 -5.70 5.56 -6.94
C MET A 349 -7.15 5.81 -7.29
N SER A 350 -7.79 6.62 -6.46
CA SER A 350 -9.13 7.14 -6.73
C SER A 350 -9.25 8.61 -6.33
N VAL A 351 -10.16 9.31 -6.99
CA VAL A 351 -10.53 10.70 -6.66
C VAL A 351 -12.04 10.84 -6.72
N VAL A 352 -12.62 11.51 -5.73
CA VAL A 352 -14.06 11.75 -5.63
C VAL A 352 -14.33 13.21 -5.29
N ASP A 353 -15.09 13.89 -6.13
CA ASP A 353 -15.69 15.22 -5.89
C ASP A 353 -14.72 16.32 -5.45
N ASP A 354 -13.45 16.29 -5.85
CA ASP A 354 -12.38 17.21 -5.44
C ASP A 354 -12.05 17.23 -3.93
N CYS A 355 -12.65 16.36 -3.13
CA CYS A 355 -12.49 16.41 -1.67
C CYS A 355 -12.04 15.09 -1.03
N MET A 356 -12.02 13.98 -1.76
CA MET A 356 -11.56 12.69 -1.26
C MET A 356 -10.69 12.00 -2.31
N ALA A 357 -9.58 11.42 -1.87
CA ALA A 357 -8.72 10.62 -2.74
C ALA A 357 -8.12 9.43 -1.99
N THR A 358 -7.70 8.41 -2.74
CA THR A 358 -6.86 7.33 -2.22
C THR A 358 -5.62 7.15 -3.09
N CYS A 359 -4.52 6.77 -2.47
CA CYS A 359 -3.33 6.28 -3.15
C CYS A 359 -2.71 5.18 -2.29
N GLY A 360 -2.25 4.09 -2.91
CA GLY A 360 -1.65 2.98 -2.18
C GLY A 360 -1.43 1.76 -3.04
N THR A 361 -1.63 0.59 -2.45
CA THR A 361 -1.31 -0.70 -3.07
C THR A 361 -2.54 -1.49 -3.51
N ILE A 362 -3.75 -1.09 -3.07
CA ILE A 362 -4.99 -1.86 -3.17
C ILE A 362 -5.58 -1.77 -4.59
N ASN A 363 -5.55 -2.89 -5.33
CA ASN A 363 -6.17 -3.02 -6.64
C ASN A 363 -7.69 -3.20 -6.53
N LEU A 364 -8.40 -2.94 -7.62
CA LEU A 364 -9.80 -3.36 -7.80
C LEU A 364 -9.89 -4.81 -8.30
N ASP A 365 -9.27 -5.72 -7.55
CA ASP A 365 -9.36 -7.16 -7.84
C ASP A 365 -9.52 -7.99 -6.56
N TYR A 366 -10.17 -9.14 -6.69
CA TYR A 366 -10.55 -10.02 -5.60
C TYR A 366 -9.34 -10.49 -4.76
N ARG A 367 -8.16 -10.68 -5.36
CA ARG A 367 -6.97 -11.09 -4.61
C ARG A 367 -6.47 -9.98 -3.71
N SER A 368 -6.43 -8.76 -4.21
CA SER A 368 -6.05 -7.58 -3.44
C SER A 368 -7.00 -7.35 -2.28
N LEU A 369 -8.31 -7.42 -2.55
CA LEU A 369 -9.34 -7.10 -1.57
C LEU A 369 -9.54 -8.17 -0.47
N TYR A 370 -9.13 -9.44 -0.71
CA TYR A 370 -9.46 -10.55 0.21
C TYR A 370 -8.27 -11.43 0.63
N HIS A 371 -7.14 -11.37 -0.08
CA HIS A 371 -6.06 -12.33 0.13
C HIS A 371 -4.70 -11.70 0.41
N HIS A 372 -4.51 -10.44 0.05
CA HIS A 372 -3.23 -9.77 0.23
C HIS A 372 -3.22 -8.91 1.48
N PHE A 373 -2.01 -8.77 2.06
CA PHE A 373 -1.73 -7.65 2.95
C PHE A 373 -1.49 -6.43 2.09
N GLU A 374 -2.26 -5.39 2.30
CA GLU A 374 -2.27 -4.16 1.53
C GLU A 374 -2.12 -2.94 2.44
N ASN A 375 -1.85 -1.79 1.85
CA ASN A 375 -2.00 -0.52 2.53
C ASN A 375 -2.57 0.55 1.60
N GLY A 376 -3.34 1.45 2.16
CA GLY A 376 -3.90 2.60 1.49
C GLY A 376 -3.70 3.86 2.30
N CYS A 377 -3.78 5.00 1.63
CA CYS A 377 -3.87 6.31 2.27
C CYS A 377 -5.17 6.98 1.80
N PHE A 378 -6.07 7.26 2.72
CA PHE A 378 -7.26 8.04 2.48
C PHE A 378 -6.95 9.50 2.76
N MET A 379 -7.18 10.37 1.78
CA MET A 379 -6.85 11.79 1.82
C MET A 379 -8.11 12.63 1.69
N ILE A 380 -8.17 13.73 2.44
CA ILE A 380 -9.32 14.64 2.50
C ILE A 380 -8.79 16.08 2.47
N ASP A 381 -9.33 16.90 1.55
CA ASP A 381 -9.02 18.33 1.42
C ASP A 381 -10.27 19.17 1.09
#